data_a6b8f7dd4b6869c55330f3d80a28108e
#
_entry.id   a6b8f7dd4b6869c55330f3d80a28108e
#
_cell.length_a   1.000
_cell.length_b   1.000
_cell.length_c   1.000
_cell.angle_alpha   90.00
_cell.angle_beta   90.00
_cell.angle_gamma   90.00
#
_symmetry.space_group_name_H-M   'P 1'
#
loop_
_entity.id
_entity.type
_entity.pdbx_description
1 polymer ?
#
loop_
_entity_poly.entity_id
_entity_poly.type
_entity_poly.pdbx_seq_one_letter_code
_entity_poly.pdbx_strand_id
1 'polypeptide(L)'
;MVFESTVYPGATEEICAPELEAASGLKAGTDFKLGYSPERINPGDKEHPIEAIVKVVSGQDSETLEIVAAKYEAIIDAGVHRASSIKVAEAAKVLENTQRDVNIALMNELAKITRLAGIRTADVLEAAGTKWNFLRFNPGLVGGHCIGVDPYYLTSKAEQLGYHPEVILSGRRINDGMPRYIATEVLQLLATHGFPIRRARIGVLGATFKENVPDVRNSKAAELVLELKKFGMQVMASDPHAPIEQMHEEYGIELVDCDQVKDLDAIIIAVPHHAYLNDLPALIRSKLNPRGLLVDLKSALNPADFLGEYQYWSL
;
A
#
# COMPACT_ATOMS: atom_id res chain seq x y z
N MET A 1 -22.00 -17.35 15.30
CA MET A 1 -20.77 -17.31 14.49
C MET A 1 -20.34 -15.87 14.29
N VAL A 2 -19.05 -15.55 14.38
CA VAL A 2 -18.54 -14.19 14.17
C VAL A 2 -17.55 -14.21 13.00
N PHE A 3 -17.73 -13.31 12.04
CA PHE A 3 -16.81 -13.10 10.91
C PHE A 3 -15.88 -11.93 11.20
N GLU A 4 -14.62 -12.02 10.76
CA GLU A 4 -13.62 -10.99 10.99
C GLU A 4 -12.95 -10.49 9.68
N SER A 5 -13.10 -11.24 8.59
CA SER A 5 -12.52 -10.86 7.30
C SER A 5 -13.12 -9.59 6.74
N THR A 6 -12.31 -8.78 6.05
CA THR A 6 -12.82 -7.60 5.34
C THR A 6 -13.73 -8.02 4.20
N VAL A 7 -14.93 -7.47 4.18
CA VAL A 7 -15.97 -7.74 3.17
C VAL A 7 -16.73 -6.45 2.84
N TYR A 8 -17.51 -6.45 1.75
CA TYR A 8 -18.42 -5.34 1.45
C TYR A 8 -19.64 -5.32 2.39
N PRO A 9 -20.29 -4.16 2.60
CA PRO A 9 -21.47 -4.05 3.46
C PRO A 9 -22.61 -4.97 3.02
N GLY A 10 -23.03 -5.84 3.91
CA GLY A 10 -24.07 -6.84 3.70
C GLY A 10 -23.59 -8.25 3.41
N ALA A 11 -22.29 -8.47 3.18
CA ALA A 11 -21.78 -9.78 2.80
C ALA A 11 -22.04 -10.87 3.84
N THR A 12 -21.91 -10.57 5.14
CA THR A 12 -22.18 -11.52 6.22
C THR A 12 -23.62 -12.00 6.20
N GLU A 13 -24.60 -11.10 5.99
CA GLU A 13 -26.02 -11.43 6.01
C GLU A 13 -26.54 -11.94 4.67
N GLU A 14 -26.05 -11.38 3.54
CA GLU A 14 -26.56 -11.66 2.20
C GLU A 14 -25.90 -12.89 1.54
N ILE A 15 -24.66 -13.20 1.90
CA ILE A 15 -23.88 -14.32 1.33
C ILE A 15 -23.57 -15.39 2.37
N CYS A 16 -22.89 -15.00 3.48
CA CYS A 16 -22.42 -15.99 4.45
C CYS A 16 -23.56 -16.71 5.17
N ALA A 17 -24.65 -15.97 5.51
CA ALA A 17 -25.82 -16.60 6.15
C ALA A 17 -26.49 -17.67 5.28
N PRO A 18 -26.86 -17.40 4.01
CA PRO A 18 -27.44 -18.40 3.13
C PRO A 18 -26.54 -19.63 2.89
N GLU A 19 -25.22 -19.42 2.73
CA GLU A 19 -24.27 -20.53 2.56
C GLU A 19 -24.19 -21.42 3.81
N LEU A 20 -24.19 -20.82 4.99
CA LEU A 20 -24.24 -21.56 6.25
C LEU A 20 -25.56 -22.34 6.42
N GLU A 21 -26.67 -21.72 6.07
CA GLU A 21 -28.00 -22.38 6.10
C GLU A 21 -28.02 -23.58 5.14
N ALA A 22 -27.55 -23.38 3.91
CA ALA A 22 -27.51 -24.46 2.91
C ALA A 22 -26.63 -25.64 3.32
N ALA A 23 -25.45 -25.34 3.91
CA ALA A 23 -24.51 -26.38 4.32
C ALA A 23 -24.92 -27.11 5.60
N SER A 24 -25.57 -26.41 6.54
CA SER A 24 -25.91 -26.99 7.86
C SER A 24 -27.34 -27.51 8.00
N GLY A 25 -28.27 -27.00 7.17
CA GLY A 25 -29.70 -27.21 7.34
C GLY A 25 -30.32 -26.39 8.49
N LEU A 26 -29.52 -25.56 9.16
CA LEU A 26 -29.95 -24.66 10.25
C LEU A 26 -30.39 -23.31 9.72
N LYS A 27 -31.14 -22.55 10.53
CA LYS A 27 -31.66 -21.21 10.16
C LYS A 27 -30.98 -20.10 10.93
N ALA A 28 -30.43 -19.12 10.21
CA ALA A 28 -29.87 -17.90 10.79
C ALA A 28 -30.97 -17.12 11.53
N GLY A 29 -30.63 -16.60 12.70
CA GLY A 29 -31.56 -15.89 13.57
C GLY A 29 -32.40 -16.79 14.48
N THR A 30 -32.55 -18.08 14.18
CA THR A 30 -33.27 -19.06 14.98
C THR A 30 -32.32 -20.06 15.63
N ASP A 31 -31.61 -20.85 14.80
CA ASP A 31 -30.76 -21.94 15.27
C ASP A 31 -29.32 -21.48 15.54
N PHE A 32 -28.89 -20.43 14.84
CA PHE A 32 -27.60 -19.76 15.09
C PHE A 32 -27.72 -18.26 14.86
N LYS A 33 -26.80 -17.51 15.46
CA LYS A 33 -26.72 -16.06 15.34
C LYS A 33 -25.43 -15.64 14.66
N LEU A 34 -25.48 -14.47 14.01
CA LEU A 34 -24.34 -13.89 13.30
C LEU A 34 -23.83 -12.63 14.00
N GLY A 35 -22.52 -12.50 14.04
CA GLY A 35 -21.82 -11.29 14.43
C GLY A 35 -20.71 -10.96 13.43
N TYR A 36 -20.22 -9.75 13.48
CA TYR A 36 -19.09 -9.30 12.68
C TYR A 36 -18.21 -8.36 13.50
N SER A 37 -16.89 -8.57 13.40
CA SER A 37 -15.91 -7.77 14.10
C SER A 37 -14.64 -7.65 13.24
N PRO A 38 -14.44 -6.57 12.49
CA PRO A 38 -13.34 -6.46 11.54
C PRO A 38 -11.97 -6.49 12.19
N GLU A 39 -11.01 -7.09 11.49
CA GLU A 39 -9.60 -6.99 11.86
C GLU A 39 -9.05 -5.60 11.52
N ARG A 40 -8.40 -4.96 12.51
CA ARG A 40 -7.85 -3.60 12.42
C ARG A 40 -6.35 -3.55 12.67
N ILE A 41 -5.68 -4.68 12.91
CA ILE A 41 -4.23 -4.74 13.09
C ILE A 41 -3.53 -4.30 11.81
N ASN A 42 -2.48 -3.49 11.96
CA ASN A 42 -1.59 -3.13 10.89
C ASN A 42 -0.31 -3.99 11.00
N PRO A 43 -0.09 -4.96 10.10
CA PRO A 43 1.09 -5.82 10.15
C PRO A 43 2.39 -5.02 10.25
N GLY A 44 3.24 -5.39 11.22
CA GLY A 44 4.51 -4.72 11.48
C GLY A 44 4.41 -3.50 12.42
N ASP A 45 3.21 -3.07 12.80
CA ASP A 45 3.01 -2.02 13.81
C ASP A 45 3.21 -2.61 15.23
N LYS A 46 4.21 -2.09 15.96
CA LYS A 46 4.51 -2.50 17.32
C LYS A 46 3.97 -1.53 18.39
N GLU A 47 3.52 -0.37 17.95
CA GLU A 47 2.99 0.68 18.84
C GLU A 47 1.50 0.45 19.13
N HIS A 48 0.79 -0.20 18.19
CA HIS A 48 -0.64 -0.47 18.32
C HIS A 48 -0.91 -1.98 18.25
N PRO A 49 -0.58 -2.73 19.34
CA PRO A 49 -0.96 -4.14 19.45
C PRO A 49 -2.49 -4.28 19.55
N ILE A 50 -2.99 -5.51 19.38
CA ILE A 50 -4.44 -5.77 19.30
C ILE A 50 -5.21 -5.22 20.52
N GLU A 51 -4.62 -5.32 21.69
CA GLU A 51 -5.21 -4.88 22.95
C GLU A 51 -5.38 -3.35 23.03
N ALA A 52 -4.54 -2.60 22.32
CA ALA A 52 -4.52 -1.14 22.30
C ALA A 52 -5.43 -0.52 21.22
N ILE A 53 -6.05 -1.34 20.37
CA ILE A 53 -6.93 -0.87 19.30
C ILE A 53 -8.38 -1.10 19.68
N VAL A 54 -9.21 -0.03 19.71
CA VAL A 54 -10.65 -0.17 19.92
C VAL A 54 -11.24 -1.14 18.89
N LYS A 55 -11.82 -2.25 19.33
CA LYS A 55 -12.40 -3.25 18.45
C LYS A 55 -13.84 -2.85 18.09
N VAL A 56 -14.17 -2.88 16.80
CA VAL A 56 -15.57 -2.69 16.36
C VAL A 56 -16.25 -4.05 16.43
N VAL A 57 -17.43 -4.09 17.05
CA VAL A 57 -18.23 -5.32 17.19
C VAL A 57 -19.66 -5.07 16.75
N SER A 58 -20.31 -6.11 16.23
CA SER A 58 -21.70 -6.05 15.82
C SER A 58 -22.37 -7.41 15.96
N GLY A 59 -23.69 -7.42 16.03
CA GLY A 59 -24.50 -8.63 16.12
C GLY A 59 -25.77 -8.48 15.31
N GLN A 60 -26.36 -9.61 14.96
CA GLN A 60 -27.63 -9.70 14.23
C GLN A 60 -28.81 -9.11 15.02
N ASP A 61 -28.72 -9.19 16.34
CA ASP A 61 -29.63 -8.58 17.30
C ASP A 61 -28.86 -8.08 18.53
N SER A 62 -29.54 -7.37 19.44
CA SER A 62 -28.92 -6.79 20.64
C SER A 62 -28.34 -7.83 21.59
N GLU A 63 -28.94 -8.98 21.74
CA GLU A 63 -28.43 -10.07 22.58
C GLU A 63 -27.11 -10.61 22.02
N THR A 64 -27.08 -10.89 20.71
CA THR A 64 -25.87 -11.32 20.01
C THR A 64 -24.75 -10.29 20.08
N LEU A 65 -25.09 -9.00 19.91
CA LEU A 65 -24.15 -7.90 20.04
C LEU A 65 -23.47 -7.90 21.41
N GLU A 66 -24.23 -8.02 22.49
CA GLU A 66 -23.65 -8.02 23.85
C GLU A 66 -22.81 -9.27 24.12
N ILE A 67 -23.20 -10.43 23.59
CA ILE A 67 -22.37 -11.65 23.68
C ILE A 67 -21.04 -11.46 22.95
N VAL A 68 -21.05 -10.90 21.74
CA VAL A 68 -19.86 -10.61 20.96
C VAL A 68 -18.99 -9.58 21.68
N ALA A 69 -19.59 -8.47 22.14
CA ALA A 69 -18.91 -7.41 22.87
C ALA A 69 -18.18 -7.96 24.09
N ALA A 70 -18.87 -8.73 24.93
CA ALA A 70 -18.26 -9.30 26.14
C ALA A 70 -17.07 -10.20 25.86
N LYS A 71 -17.03 -10.91 24.71
CA LYS A 71 -15.88 -11.75 24.32
C LYS A 71 -14.65 -10.90 23.98
N TYR A 72 -14.84 -9.82 23.24
CA TYR A 72 -13.72 -8.94 22.87
C TYR A 72 -13.30 -8.03 24.03
N GLU A 73 -14.21 -7.55 24.88
CA GLU A 73 -13.87 -6.80 26.09
C GLU A 73 -12.97 -7.57 27.07
N ALA A 74 -13.01 -8.90 27.03
CA ALA A 74 -12.14 -9.75 27.84
C ALA A 74 -10.66 -9.74 27.39
N ILE A 75 -10.37 -9.26 26.18
CA ILE A 75 -9.02 -9.30 25.58
C ILE A 75 -8.56 -7.95 24.99
N ILE A 76 -9.44 -6.96 24.90
CA ILE A 76 -9.15 -5.64 24.32
C ILE A 76 -9.20 -4.57 25.40
N ASP A 77 -8.05 -4.12 25.85
CA ASP A 77 -7.94 -3.10 26.91
C ASP A 77 -8.47 -1.73 26.47
N ALA A 78 -8.34 -1.41 25.17
CA ALA A 78 -8.86 -0.17 24.58
C ALA A 78 -10.40 -0.12 24.49
N GLY A 79 -11.06 -1.24 24.83
CA GLY A 79 -12.53 -1.36 24.79
C GLY A 79 -13.08 -1.68 23.40
N VAL A 80 -14.41 -1.77 23.32
CA VAL A 80 -15.14 -2.10 22.09
C VAL A 80 -16.11 -1.00 21.69
N HIS A 81 -16.26 -0.79 20.37
CA HIS A 81 -17.31 0.03 19.78
C HIS A 81 -18.45 -0.87 19.28
N ARG A 82 -19.63 -0.72 19.86
CA ARG A 82 -20.83 -1.45 19.46
C ARG A 82 -21.45 -0.77 18.24
N ALA A 83 -21.26 -1.34 17.05
CA ALA A 83 -21.86 -0.82 15.84
C ALA A 83 -23.38 -1.13 15.82
N SER A 84 -24.16 -0.25 15.20
CA SER A 84 -25.61 -0.35 15.16
C SER A 84 -26.15 -1.52 14.31
N SER A 85 -25.32 -2.09 13.44
CA SER A 85 -25.61 -3.28 12.65
C SER A 85 -24.33 -3.92 12.09
N ILE A 86 -24.43 -5.16 11.60
CA ILE A 86 -23.36 -5.85 10.89
C ILE A 86 -22.92 -5.03 9.67
N LYS A 87 -23.85 -4.54 8.86
CA LYS A 87 -23.55 -3.71 7.67
C LYS A 87 -22.76 -2.44 8.01
N VAL A 88 -23.05 -1.82 9.15
CA VAL A 88 -22.30 -0.62 9.60
C VAL A 88 -20.88 -0.99 9.97
N ALA A 89 -20.65 -2.09 10.66
CA ALA A 89 -19.31 -2.55 11.02
C ALA A 89 -18.47 -2.96 9.79
N GLU A 90 -19.08 -3.65 8.82
CA GLU A 90 -18.47 -3.98 7.53
C GLU A 90 -18.10 -2.70 6.75
N ALA A 91 -19.03 -1.74 6.64
CA ALA A 91 -18.82 -0.46 5.97
C ALA A 91 -17.68 0.35 6.62
N ALA A 92 -17.61 0.39 7.94
CA ALA A 92 -16.58 1.11 8.68
C ALA A 92 -15.18 0.60 8.32
N LYS A 93 -14.99 -0.73 8.26
CA LYS A 93 -13.70 -1.35 7.90
C LYS A 93 -13.26 -0.98 6.49
N VAL A 94 -14.13 -1.13 5.53
CA VAL A 94 -13.82 -0.81 4.13
C VAL A 94 -13.55 0.69 3.96
N LEU A 95 -14.30 1.54 4.67
CA LEU A 95 -14.09 2.99 4.64
C LEU A 95 -12.72 3.40 5.17
N GLU A 96 -12.22 2.80 6.27
CA GLU A 96 -10.89 3.09 6.81
C GLU A 96 -9.79 2.93 5.76
N ASN A 97 -9.81 1.84 5.00
CA ASN A 97 -8.82 1.56 3.96
C ASN A 97 -9.07 2.41 2.69
N THR A 98 -10.32 2.59 2.29
CA THR A 98 -10.67 3.45 1.16
C THR A 98 -10.27 4.91 1.39
N GLN A 99 -10.49 5.44 2.59
CA GLN A 99 -10.09 6.80 2.96
C GLN A 99 -8.57 6.98 2.83
N ARG A 100 -7.78 5.99 3.28
CA ARG A 100 -6.33 6.01 3.14
C ARG A 100 -5.90 5.97 1.68
N ASP A 101 -6.50 5.08 0.89
CA ASP A 101 -6.21 4.93 -0.54
C ASP A 101 -6.48 6.23 -1.33
N VAL A 102 -7.63 6.86 -1.12
CA VAL A 102 -8.01 8.11 -1.78
C VAL A 102 -7.09 9.26 -1.38
N ASN A 103 -6.69 9.35 -0.10
CA ASN A 103 -5.75 10.39 0.33
C ASN A 103 -4.35 10.19 -0.27
N ILE A 104 -3.87 8.95 -0.41
CA ILE A 104 -2.60 8.69 -1.10
C ILE A 104 -2.74 9.01 -2.60
N ALA A 105 -3.88 8.71 -3.22
CA ALA A 105 -4.13 9.07 -4.62
C ALA A 105 -4.07 10.58 -4.86
N LEU A 106 -4.62 11.38 -3.94
CA LEU A 106 -4.50 12.84 -3.98
C LEU A 106 -3.02 13.28 -3.93
N MET A 107 -2.21 12.65 -3.06
CA MET A 107 -0.76 12.96 -2.98
C MET A 107 -0.02 12.51 -4.24
N ASN A 108 -0.38 11.38 -4.82
CA ASN A 108 0.17 10.91 -6.08
C ASN A 108 -0.18 11.84 -7.26
N GLU A 109 -1.39 12.35 -7.30
CA GLU A 109 -1.79 13.36 -8.29
C GLU A 109 -1.04 14.67 -8.07
N LEU A 110 -0.92 15.14 -6.82
CA LEU A 110 -0.09 16.29 -6.47
C LEU A 110 1.36 16.11 -6.96
N ALA A 111 1.97 14.94 -6.75
CA ALA A 111 3.33 14.67 -7.20
C ALA A 111 3.49 14.82 -8.72
N LYS A 112 2.48 14.42 -9.51
CA LYS A 112 2.47 14.64 -10.96
C LYS A 112 2.35 16.13 -11.32
N ILE A 113 1.50 16.86 -10.62
CA ILE A 113 1.30 18.31 -10.83
C ILE A 113 2.57 19.10 -10.47
N THR A 114 3.14 18.83 -9.31
CA THR A 114 4.37 19.50 -8.84
C THR A 114 5.56 19.22 -9.75
N ARG A 115 5.67 18.00 -10.26
CA ARG A 115 6.67 17.63 -11.28
C ARG A 115 6.55 18.49 -12.53
N LEU A 116 5.34 18.69 -13.05
CA LEU A 116 5.09 19.55 -14.21
C LEU A 116 5.34 21.03 -13.91
N ALA A 117 5.09 21.45 -12.67
CA ALA A 117 5.35 22.81 -12.20
C ALA A 117 6.84 23.10 -11.88
N GLY A 118 7.70 22.07 -11.87
CA GLY A 118 9.12 22.21 -11.55
C GLY A 118 9.39 22.47 -10.07
N ILE A 119 8.49 22.04 -9.17
CA ILE A 119 8.64 22.18 -7.71
C ILE A 119 8.67 20.81 -7.04
N ARG A 120 9.34 20.73 -5.91
CA ARG A 120 9.47 19.47 -5.16
C ARG A 120 8.21 19.20 -4.33
N THR A 121 7.62 18.01 -4.47
CA THR A 121 6.40 17.62 -3.75
C THR A 121 6.59 17.67 -2.23
N ALA A 122 7.72 17.15 -1.73
CA ALA A 122 8.01 17.13 -0.30
C ALA A 122 8.00 18.53 0.34
N ASP A 123 8.52 19.54 -0.34
CA ASP A 123 8.55 20.94 0.15
C ASP A 123 7.12 21.51 0.23
N VAL A 124 6.27 21.18 -0.74
CA VAL A 124 4.84 21.55 -0.71
C VAL A 124 4.12 20.88 0.46
N LEU A 125 4.38 19.59 0.69
CA LEU A 125 3.76 18.84 1.77
C LEU A 125 4.26 19.30 3.15
N GLU A 126 5.54 19.67 3.27
CA GLU A 126 6.09 20.27 4.48
C GLU A 126 5.40 21.60 4.79
N ALA A 127 5.30 22.50 3.81
CA ALA A 127 4.63 23.79 3.97
C ALA A 127 3.14 23.62 4.33
N ALA A 128 2.41 22.76 3.61
CA ALA A 128 1.01 22.49 3.89
C ALA A 128 0.81 21.85 5.28
N GLY A 129 1.73 20.98 5.68
CA GLY A 129 1.73 20.28 6.97
C GLY A 129 1.96 21.18 8.20
N THR A 130 2.28 22.46 8.02
CA THR A 130 2.33 23.45 9.11
C THR A 130 0.93 23.82 9.61
N LYS A 131 -0.09 23.59 8.79
CA LYS A 131 -1.48 23.86 9.20
C LYS A 131 -1.99 22.74 10.12
N TRP A 132 -2.52 23.10 11.28
CA TRP A 132 -2.91 22.20 12.36
C TRP A 132 -3.91 21.11 11.96
N ASN A 133 -4.76 21.32 10.97
CA ASN A 133 -5.78 20.38 10.51
C ASN A 133 -5.43 19.73 9.16
N PHE A 134 -4.19 19.84 8.68
CA PHE A 134 -3.76 19.15 7.48
C PHE A 134 -3.48 17.68 7.78
N LEU A 135 -4.15 16.79 7.08
CA LEU A 135 -3.91 15.36 7.20
C LEU A 135 -2.66 14.96 6.38
N ARG A 136 -1.64 14.49 7.06
CA ARG A 136 -0.37 14.14 6.43
C ARG A 136 -0.44 12.78 5.76
N PHE A 137 -0.39 12.78 4.44
CA PHE A 137 -0.16 11.62 3.58
C PHE A 137 0.99 11.95 2.64
N ASN A 138 1.68 10.91 2.16
CA ASN A 138 2.78 11.04 1.21
C ASN A 138 2.45 10.32 -0.09
N PRO A 139 2.99 10.77 -1.24
CA PRO A 139 2.89 10.02 -2.48
C PRO A 139 3.68 8.72 -2.38
N GLY A 140 3.33 7.75 -3.22
CA GLY A 140 4.07 6.49 -3.27
C GLY A 140 3.29 5.36 -3.92
N LEU A 141 3.88 4.19 -3.87
CA LEU A 141 3.29 2.96 -4.37
C LEU A 141 2.30 2.39 -3.35
N VAL A 142 1.08 2.09 -3.78
CA VAL A 142 -0.01 1.54 -2.94
C VAL A 142 -0.25 0.10 -3.32
N GLY A 143 0.41 -0.80 -2.61
CA GLY A 143 0.28 -2.26 -2.76
C GLY A 143 -0.37 -2.94 -1.57
N GLY A 144 -0.16 -4.26 -1.49
CA GLY A 144 -0.70 -5.12 -0.44
C GLY A 144 -2.15 -5.53 -0.67
N HIS A 145 -2.64 -6.40 0.20
CA HIS A 145 -3.97 -7.02 0.06
C HIS A 145 -5.11 -6.24 0.74
N CYS A 146 -4.82 -5.15 1.45
CA CYS A 146 -5.84 -4.33 2.11
C CYS A 146 -6.09 -3.04 1.33
N ILE A 147 -5.15 -2.07 1.40
CA ILE A 147 -5.38 -0.71 0.85
C ILE A 147 -5.61 -0.74 -0.67
N GLY A 148 -4.90 -1.63 -1.38
CA GLY A 148 -5.03 -1.77 -2.83
C GLY A 148 -6.27 -2.54 -3.31
N VAL A 149 -6.97 -3.26 -2.42
CA VAL A 149 -8.05 -4.21 -2.76
C VAL A 149 -9.39 -3.82 -2.14
N ASP A 150 -9.43 -3.48 -0.85
CA ASP A 150 -10.67 -3.20 -0.14
C ASP A 150 -11.56 -2.11 -0.79
N PRO A 151 -11.00 -1.04 -1.41
CA PRO A 151 -11.83 -0.07 -2.13
C PRO A 151 -12.70 -0.70 -3.23
N TYR A 152 -12.22 -1.79 -3.86
CA TYR A 152 -13.00 -2.50 -4.88
C TYR A 152 -14.21 -3.24 -4.29
N TYR A 153 -14.16 -3.69 -3.04
CA TYR A 153 -15.34 -4.26 -2.36
C TYR A 153 -16.45 -3.21 -2.25
N LEU A 154 -16.10 -1.98 -1.84
CA LEU A 154 -17.07 -0.90 -1.71
C LEU A 154 -17.59 -0.44 -3.09
N THR A 155 -16.72 -0.34 -4.11
CA THR A 155 -17.14 0.06 -5.46
C THR A 155 -18.02 -1.00 -6.10
N SER A 156 -17.72 -2.28 -5.95
CA SER A 156 -18.55 -3.38 -6.45
C SER A 156 -19.95 -3.34 -5.82
N LYS A 157 -20.04 -3.13 -4.50
CA LYS A 157 -21.33 -2.99 -3.84
C LYS A 157 -22.11 -1.77 -4.30
N ALA A 158 -21.44 -0.64 -4.49
CA ALA A 158 -22.04 0.59 -4.98
C ALA A 158 -22.65 0.39 -6.39
N GLU A 159 -21.91 -0.25 -7.30
CA GLU A 159 -22.38 -0.56 -8.65
C GLU A 159 -23.58 -1.52 -8.66
N GLN A 160 -23.58 -2.55 -7.79
CA GLN A 160 -24.75 -3.43 -7.59
C GLN A 160 -26.01 -2.64 -7.14
N LEU A 161 -25.81 -1.56 -6.39
CA LEU A 161 -26.88 -0.66 -5.94
C LEU A 161 -27.22 0.43 -6.96
N GLY A 162 -26.59 0.44 -8.14
CA GLY A 162 -26.85 1.40 -9.23
C GLY A 162 -26.11 2.73 -9.07
N TYR A 163 -25.10 2.82 -8.19
CA TYR A 163 -24.29 4.02 -8.00
C TYR A 163 -22.87 3.84 -8.53
N HIS A 164 -22.38 4.73 -9.39
CA HIS A 164 -21.01 4.74 -9.88
C HIS A 164 -20.10 5.56 -8.93
N PRO A 165 -19.16 4.94 -8.21
CA PRO A 165 -18.35 5.60 -7.19
C PRO A 165 -17.12 6.31 -7.78
N GLU A 166 -17.30 7.47 -8.41
CA GLU A 166 -16.31 8.22 -9.18
C GLU A 166 -15.01 8.51 -8.39
N VAL A 167 -15.12 9.02 -7.16
CA VAL A 167 -13.97 9.42 -6.35
C VAL A 167 -13.07 8.21 -6.03
N ILE A 168 -13.67 7.10 -5.61
CA ILE A 168 -12.94 5.89 -5.24
C ILE A 168 -12.26 5.27 -6.47
N LEU A 169 -13.00 5.14 -7.56
CA LEU A 169 -12.47 4.59 -8.82
C LEU A 169 -11.38 5.47 -9.43
N SER A 170 -11.51 6.79 -9.34
CA SER A 170 -10.47 7.73 -9.78
C SER A 170 -9.21 7.61 -8.92
N GLY A 171 -9.36 7.49 -7.59
CA GLY A 171 -8.24 7.24 -6.68
C GLY A 171 -7.51 5.94 -7.03
N ARG A 172 -8.25 4.85 -7.23
CA ARG A 172 -7.66 3.56 -7.64
C ARG A 172 -6.89 3.67 -8.96
N ARG A 173 -7.48 4.29 -9.97
CA ARG A 173 -6.82 4.50 -11.28
C ARG A 173 -5.51 5.28 -11.16
N ILE A 174 -5.46 6.29 -10.29
CA ILE A 174 -4.24 7.06 -10.03
C ILE A 174 -3.19 6.17 -9.37
N ASN A 175 -3.54 5.46 -8.28
CA ASN A 175 -2.62 4.62 -7.52
C ASN A 175 -2.12 3.42 -8.34
N ASP A 176 -2.99 2.75 -9.08
CA ASP A 176 -2.61 1.63 -9.94
C ASP A 176 -1.73 2.06 -11.12
N GLY A 177 -1.86 3.30 -11.57
CA GLY A 177 -1.03 3.87 -12.62
C GLY A 177 0.38 4.31 -12.18
N MET A 178 0.69 4.34 -10.88
CA MET A 178 1.96 4.86 -10.39
C MET A 178 3.20 4.09 -10.84
N PRO A 179 3.22 2.74 -10.88
CA PRO A 179 4.39 2.01 -11.38
C PRO A 179 4.77 2.42 -12.80
N ARG A 180 3.78 2.51 -13.69
CA ARG A 180 3.99 2.94 -15.07
C ARG A 180 4.42 4.40 -15.18
N TYR A 181 3.82 5.28 -14.39
CA TYR A 181 4.20 6.69 -14.33
C TYR A 181 5.67 6.85 -13.93
N ILE A 182 6.10 6.19 -12.83
CA ILE A 182 7.48 6.23 -12.36
C ILE A 182 8.44 5.68 -13.40
N ALA A 183 8.14 4.52 -14.00
CA ALA A 183 8.98 3.94 -15.04
C ALA A 183 9.13 4.86 -16.26
N THR A 184 8.07 5.59 -16.62
CA THR A 184 8.10 6.58 -17.72
C THR A 184 8.97 7.80 -17.36
N GLU A 185 8.87 8.31 -16.12
CA GLU A 185 9.72 9.42 -15.65
C GLU A 185 11.20 9.00 -15.63
N VAL A 186 11.52 7.80 -15.14
CA VAL A 186 12.88 7.26 -15.16
C VAL A 186 13.41 7.17 -16.60
N LEU A 187 12.60 6.66 -17.54
CA LEU A 187 12.94 6.60 -18.97
C LEU A 187 13.26 7.99 -19.52
N GLN A 188 12.41 8.98 -19.25
CA GLN A 188 12.59 10.35 -19.76
C GLN A 188 13.83 11.02 -19.18
N LEU A 189 14.08 10.85 -17.86
CA LEU A 189 15.25 11.38 -17.19
C LEU A 189 16.54 10.77 -17.75
N LEU A 190 16.60 9.45 -17.88
CA LEU A 190 17.75 8.77 -18.49
C LEU A 190 18.00 9.23 -19.93
N ALA A 191 16.94 9.35 -20.74
CA ALA A 191 17.05 9.83 -22.12
C ALA A 191 17.57 11.28 -22.18
N THR A 192 17.06 12.18 -21.33
CA THR A 192 17.48 13.58 -21.25
C THR A 192 18.95 13.72 -20.86
N HIS A 193 19.44 12.82 -20.01
CA HIS A 193 20.85 12.80 -19.60
C HIS A 193 21.76 11.97 -20.52
N GLY A 194 21.24 11.48 -21.64
CA GLY A 194 22.03 10.81 -22.70
C GLY A 194 22.39 9.35 -22.40
N PHE A 195 21.71 8.69 -21.47
CA PHE A 195 21.93 7.26 -21.20
C PHE A 195 21.36 6.38 -22.31
N PRO A 196 22.04 5.29 -22.71
CA PRO A 196 21.55 4.36 -23.72
C PRO A 196 20.48 3.44 -23.11
N ILE A 197 19.19 3.77 -23.27
CA ILE A 197 18.05 3.17 -22.57
C ILE A 197 18.08 1.63 -22.55
N ARG A 198 18.25 0.99 -23.71
CA ARG A 198 18.24 -0.49 -23.79
C ARG A 198 19.42 -1.17 -23.09
N ARG A 199 20.44 -0.42 -22.68
CA ARG A 199 21.61 -0.93 -21.95
C ARG A 199 21.70 -0.35 -20.56
N ALA A 200 20.78 0.56 -20.21
CA ALA A 200 20.76 1.19 -18.89
C ALA A 200 20.57 0.12 -17.82
N ARG A 201 21.47 0.14 -16.85
CA ARG A 201 21.48 -0.75 -15.69
C ARG A 201 20.76 -0.07 -14.54
N ILE A 202 19.64 -0.63 -14.14
CA ILE A 202 18.76 -0.05 -13.11
C ILE A 202 18.79 -0.96 -11.89
N GLY A 203 19.12 -0.40 -10.74
CA GLY A 203 18.95 -1.06 -9.44
C GLY A 203 17.63 -0.63 -8.80
N VAL A 204 16.80 -1.58 -8.36
CA VAL A 204 15.62 -1.30 -7.56
C VAL A 204 15.82 -1.88 -6.17
N LEU A 205 15.85 -1.01 -5.16
CA LEU A 205 15.99 -1.39 -3.75
C LEU A 205 14.62 -1.38 -3.08
N GLY A 206 14.20 -2.55 -2.60
CA GLY A 206 12.89 -2.83 -2.04
C GLY A 206 11.90 -3.30 -3.11
N ALA A 207 11.32 -4.48 -2.90
CA ALA A 207 10.36 -5.13 -3.79
C ALA A 207 9.14 -5.66 -3.05
N THR A 208 9.11 -5.62 -1.71
CA THR A 208 7.91 -5.87 -0.90
C THR A 208 6.89 -4.75 -1.07
N PHE A 209 5.64 -4.98 -0.67
CA PHE A 209 4.61 -3.93 -0.77
C PHE A 209 4.78 -2.80 0.26
N LYS A 210 5.52 -3.05 1.35
CA LYS A 210 5.68 -2.14 2.48
C LYS A 210 7.02 -2.36 3.19
N GLU A 211 7.51 -1.33 3.85
CA GLU A 211 8.77 -1.34 4.61
C GLU A 211 8.76 -2.39 5.73
N ASN A 212 9.84 -3.16 5.83
CA ASN A 212 10.14 -4.13 6.90
C ASN A 212 9.10 -5.26 7.09
N VAL A 213 8.35 -5.58 6.06
CA VAL A 213 7.35 -6.65 6.05
C VAL A 213 7.68 -7.65 4.94
N PRO A 214 7.81 -8.96 5.24
CA PRO A 214 8.15 -9.98 4.24
C PRO A 214 6.90 -10.42 3.45
N ASP A 215 6.25 -9.48 2.75
CA ASP A 215 5.04 -9.73 1.98
C ASP A 215 5.14 -9.06 0.60
N VAL A 216 4.99 -9.84 -0.45
CA VAL A 216 5.12 -9.39 -1.84
C VAL A 216 3.78 -9.31 -2.58
N ARG A 217 2.68 -9.73 -1.94
CA ARG A 217 1.36 -9.75 -2.56
C ARG A 217 0.94 -8.36 -3.03
N ASN A 218 0.52 -8.27 -4.30
CA ASN A 218 0.14 -7.02 -4.96
C ASN A 218 1.20 -5.91 -4.80
N SER A 219 2.50 -6.28 -4.92
CA SER A 219 3.60 -5.31 -4.78
C SER A 219 3.68 -4.39 -5.99
N LYS A 220 3.42 -3.11 -5.78
CA LYS A 220 3.59 -2.07 -6.82
C LYS A 220 5.07 -1.76 -7.10
N ALA A 221 5.99 -2.12 -6.19
CA ALA A 221 7.42 -2.08 -6.45
C ALA A 221 7.84 -3.19 -7.42
N ALA A 222 7.28 -4.40 -7.29
CA ALA A 222 7.46 -5.46 -8.28
C ALA A 222 6.88 -5.08 -9.66
N GLU A 223 5.68 -4.48 -9.70
CA GLU A 223 5.12 -3.96 -10.94
C GLU A 223 6.03 -2.89 -11.58
N LEU A 224 6.64 -2.01 -10.79
CA LEU A 224 7.61 -1.03 -11.29
C LEU A 224 8.82 -1.71 -11.97
N VAL A 225 9.36 -2.78 -11.37
CA VAL A 225 10.45 -3.57 -11.99
C VAL A 225 10.01 -4.10 -13.36
N LEU A 226 8.78 -4.61 -13.46
CA LEU A 226 8.24 -5.13 -14.72
C LEU A 226 8.02 -4.01 -15.75
N GLU A 227 7.51 -2.84 -15.34
CA GLU A 227 7.35 -1.70 -16.24
C GLU A 227 8.70 -1.20 -16.81
N LEU A 228 9.74 -1.14 -15.99
CA LEU A 228 11.10 -0.79 -16.43
C LEU A 228 11.65 -1.81 -17.44
N LYS A 229 11.46 -3.11 -17.17
CA LYS A 229 11.86 -4.19 -18.09
C LYS A 229 11.18 -4.08 -19.48
N LYS A 230 9.92 -3.62 -19.54
CA LYS A 230 9.20 -3.41 -20.81
C LYS A 230 9.88 -2.39 -21.72
N PHE A 231 10.62 -1.42 -21.16
CA PHE A 231 11.42 -0.47 -21.93
C PHE A 231 12.77 -1.05 -22.42
N GLY A 232 13.07 -2.31 -22.09
CA GLY A 232 14.29 -3.00 -22.47
C GLY A 232 15.50 -2.66 -21.61
N MET A 233 15.29 -2.08 -20.44
CA MET A 233 16.34 -1.80 -19.45
C MET A 233 16.81 -3.10 -18.75
N GLN A 234 18.06 -3.10 -18.28
CA GLN A 234 18.61 -4.18 -17.45
C GLN A 234 18.30 -3.90 -15.98
N VAL A 235 17.24 -4.50 -15.46
CA VAL A 235 16.76 -4.22 -14.10
C VAL A 235 17.19 -5.32 -13.14
N MET A 236 17.89 -4.94 -12.08
CA MET A 236 18.24 -5.77 -10.93
C MET A 236 17.43 -5.31 -9.73
N ALA A 237 16.70 -6.23 -9.11
CA ALA A 237 15.91 -5.95 -7.90
C ALA A 237 16.53 -6.65 -6.70
N SER A 238 16.63 -5.95 -5.58
CA SER A 238 17.10 -6.49 -4.31
C SER A 238 16.16 -6.10 -3.20
N ASP A 239 15.88 -7.03 -2.28
CA ASP A 239 15.06 -6.79 -1.11
C ASP A 239 15.51 -7.71 0.04
N PRO A 240 15.78 -7.18 1.25
CA PRO A 240 16.26 -7.97 2.38
C PRO A 240 15.17 -8.79 3.06
N HIS A 241 13.90 -8.54 2.76
CA HIS A 241 12.76 -9.17 3.42
C HIS A 241 11.88 -9.99 2.49
N ALA A 242 11.91 -9.71 1.17
CA ALA A 242 11.03 -10.38 0.22
C ALA A 242 11.32 -11.89 0.13
N PRO A 243 10.30 -12.76 0.25
CA PRO A 243 10.46 -14.18 -0.01
C PRO A 243 10.80 -14.40 -1.49
N ILE A 244 12.01 -14.90 -1.76
CA ILE A 244 12.56 -15.04 -3.11
C ILE A 244 11.69 -15.92 -4.00
N GLU A 245 11.22 -17.05 -3.46
CA GLU A 245 10.37 -18.02 -4.17
C GLU A 245 9.04 -17.39 -4.58
N GLN A 246 8.36 -16.68 -3.65
CA GLN A 246 7.10 -16.01 -3.95
C GLN A 246 7.28 -14.88 -4.98
N MET A 247 8.37 -14.11 -4.90
CA MET A 247 8.67 -13.07 -5.89
C MET A 247 8.85 -13.65 -7.28
N HIS A 248 9.50 -14.81 -7.39
CA HIS A 248 9.64 -15.53 -8.65
C HIS A 248 8.28 -16.08 -9.14
N GLU A 249 7.52 -16.75 -8.27
CA GLU A 249 6.23 -17.35 -8.62
C GLU A 249 5.19 -16.31 -9.05
N GLU A 250 5.06 -15.20 -8.30
CA GLU A 250 4.01 -14.19 -8.55
C GLU A 250 4.36 -13.24 -9.70
N TYR A 251 5.65 -12.86 -9.85
CA TYR A 251 6.07 -11.80 -10.77
C TYR A 251 7.11 -12.24 -11.81
N GLY A 252 7.68 -13.43 -11.71
CA GLY A 252 8.80 -13.84 -12.57
C GLY A 252 10.05 -12.97 -12.36
N ILE A 253 10.24 -12.42 -11.15
CA ILE A 253 11.38 -11.57 -10.81
C ILE A 253 12.37 -12.38 -9.99
N GLU A 254 13.60 -12.47 -10.50
CA GLU A 254 14.76 -12.99 -9.76
C GLU A 254 15.31 -11.85 -8.91
N LEU A 255 15.25 -11.99 -7.58
CA LEU A 255 15.92 -11.10 -6.66
C LEU A 255 17.42 -11.45 -6.61
N VAL A 256 18.24 -10.43 -6.51
CA VAL A 256 19.71 -10.57 -6.35
C VAL A 256 20.14 -10.00 -5.01
N ASP A 257 21.25 -10.50 -4.48
CA ASP A 257 21.87 -9.93 -3.30
C ASP A 257 22.23 -8.46 -3.55
N CYS A 258 22.05 -7.63 -2.52
CA CYS A 258 22.35 -6.21 -2.64
C CYS A 258 23.79 -5.92 -3.11
N ASP A 259 24.75 -6.77 -2.75
CA ASP A 259 26.16 -6.64 -3.16
C ASP A 259 26.39 -6.88 -4.65
N GLN A 260 25.49 -7.62 -5.32
CA GLN A 260 25.53 -7.85 -6.76
C GLN A 260 24.96 -6.67 -7.57
N VAL A 261 24.17 -5.82 -6.93
CA VAL A 261 23.60 -4.60 -7.52
C VAL A 261 24.69 -3.53 -7.56
N LYS A 262 25.31 -3.32 -8.73
CA LYS A 262 26.44 -2.37 -8.91
C LYS A 262 26.56 -1.90 -10.35
N ASP A 263 27.40 -0.89 -10.57
CA ASP A 263 27.66 -0.26 -11.87
C ASP A 263 26.37 0.23 -12.52
N LEU A 264 25.56 0.96 -11.76
CA LEU A 264 24.21 1.38 -12.14
C LEU A 264 24.21 2.72 -12.85
N ASP A 265 23.35 2.87 -13.86
CA ASP A 265 22.99 4.15 -14.47
C ASP A 265 21.85 4.83 -13.72
N ALA A 266 20.98 4.04 -13.06
CA ALA A 266 20.01 4.56 -12.11
C ALA A 266 19.83 3.62 -10.91
N ILE A 267 19.58 4.20 -9.75
CA ILE A 267 19.14 3.48 -8.55
C ILE A 267 17.79 4.04 -8.08
N ILE A 268 16.86 3.16 -7.79
CA ILE A 268 15.51 3.50 -7.33
C ILE A 268 15.33 2.94 -5.93
N ILE A 269 15.13 3.82 -4.96
CA ILE A 269 14.72 3.46 -3.61
C ILE A 269 13.20 3.35 -3.62
N ALA A 270 12.70 2.14 -3.88
CA ALA A 270 11.27 1.90 -4.02
C ALA A 270 10.61 1.63 -2.66
N VAL A 271 11.26 0.82 -1.80
CA VAL A 271 10.83 0.56 -0.44
C VAL A 271 12.03 0.74 0.50
N PRO A 272 12.07 1.81 1.30
CA PRO A 272 13.20 2.14 2.15
C PRO A 272 13.20 1.31 3.44
N HIS A 273 13.60 0.04 3.35
CA HIS A 273 13.75 -0.83 4.52
C HIS A 273 14.80 -0.30 5.50
N HIS A 274 14.62 -0.53 6.79
CA HIS A 274 15.60 -0.16 7.81
C HIS A 274 17.00 -0.72 7.50
N ALA A 275 17.07 -1.90 6.90
CA ALA A 275 18.34 -2.51 6.49
C ALA A 275 19.15 -1.64 5.51
N TYR A 276 18.48 -0.82 4.69
CA TYR A 276 19.15 0.11 3.78
C TYR A 276 19.46 1.46 4.45
N LEU A 277 18.56 1.95 5.33
CA LEU A 277 18.62 3.31 5.86
C LEU A 277 19.84 3.59 6.74
N ASN A 278 20.42 2.57 7.38
CA ASN A 278 21.55 2.74 8.31
C ASN A 278 22.76 3.40 7.65
N ASP A 279 23.00 3.15 6.36
CA ASP A 279 24.10 3.75 5.59
C ASP A 279 23.72 3.94 4.10
N LEU A 280 22.50 4.43 3.87
CA LEU A 280 21.96 4.57 2.52
C LEU A 280 22.81 5.47 1.61
N PRO A 281 23.40 6.61 2.08
CA PRO A 281 24.28 7.40 1.23
C PRO A 281 25.54 6.64 0.76
N ALA A 282 26.21 5.88 1.63
CA ALA A 282 27.37 5.08 1.23
C ALA A 282 26.96 3.92 0.32
N LEU A 283 25.83 3.28 0.59
CA LEU A 283 25.28 2.23 -0.27
C LEU A 283 25.04 2.76 -1.69
N ILE A 284 24.42 3.93 -1.85
CA ILE A 284 24.19 4.56 -3.14
C ILE A 284 25.51 4.84 -3.85
N ARG A 285 26.48 5.48 -3.17
CA ARG A 285 27.78 5.81 -3.77
C ARG A 285 28.58 4.58 -4.19
N SER A 286 28.39 3.44 -3.53
CA SER A 286 29.04 2.19 -3.89
C SER A 286 28.47 1.50 -5.14
N LYS A 287 27.24 1.88 -5.55
CA LYS A 287 26.47 1.19 -6.59
C LYS A 287 26.19 2.03 -7.82
N LEU A 288 25.96 3.33 -7.63
CA LEU A 288 25.56 4.25 -8.69
C LEU A 288 26.79 4.86 -9.37
N ASN A 289 26.82 4.81 -10.70
CA ASN A 289 27.87 5.45 -11.49
C ASN A 289 27.86 6.97 -11.30
N PRO A 290 29.02 7.67 -11.43
CA PRO A 290 29.07 9.11 -11.39
C PRO A 290 28.07 9.76 -12.37
N ARG A 291 27.31 10.76 -11.93
CA ARG A 291 26.23 11.43 -12.68
C ARG A 291 25.02 10.53 -12.99
N GLY A 292 24.95 9.33 -12.40
CA GLY A 292 23.79 8.46 -12.51
C GLY A 292 22.51 9.07 -11.94
N LEU A 293 21.38 8.44 -12.20
CA LEU A 293 20.07 8.88 -11.74
C LEU A 293 19.73 8.24 -10.38
N LEU A 294 19.56 9.06 -9.35
CA LEU A 294 19.06 8.67 -8.04
C LEU A 294 17.56 8.99 -7.93
N VAL A 295 16.75 7.95 -7.77
CA VAL A 295 15.30 8.03 -7.63
C VAL A 295 14.90 7.65 -6.21
N ASP A 296 14.30 8.57 -5.49
CA ASP A 296 13.87 8.39 -4.10
C ASP A 296 12.34 8.52 -3.99
N LEU A 297 11.63 7.41 -4.10
CA LEU A 297 10.17 7.42 -4.18
C LEU A 297 9.47 7.87 -2.89
N LYS A 298 10.16 7.82 -1.77
CA LYS A 298 9.59 8.18 -0.45
C LYS A 298 10.19 9.45 0.14
N SER A 299 11.05 10.14 -0.61
CA SER A 299 11.81 11.31 -0.11
C SER A 299 12.53 11.00 1.22
N ALA A 300 13.13 9.81 1.31
CA ALA A 300 13.87 9.35 2.48
C ALA A 300 15.25 10.01 2.61
N LEU A 301 15.74 10.67 1.56
CA LEU A 301 17.04 11.30 1.47
C LEU A 301 16.93 12.82 1.45
N ASN A 302 17.95 13.49 1.95
CA ASN A 302 18.11 14.92 1.71
C ASN A 302 18.81 15.15 0.36
N PRO A 303 18.15 15.79 -0.64
CA PRO A 303 18.76 16.03 -1.96
C PRO A 303 20.08 16.80 -1.91
N ALA A 304 20.25 17.66 -0.90
CA ALA A 304 21.46 18.47 -0.74
C ALA A 304 22.72 17.63 -0.56
N ASP A 305 22.60 16.42 -0.02
CA ASP A 305 23.73 15.51 0.24
C ASP A 305 24.31 14.89 -1.06
N PHE A 306 23.59 15.04 -2.18
CA PHE A 306 23.93 14.46 -3.49
C PHE A 306 24.10 15.49 -4.60
N LEU A 307 24.03 16.79 -4.27
CA LEU A 307 24.16 17.88 -5.23
C LEU A 307 25.50 17.81 -5.97
N GLY A 308 25.43 17.77 -7.31
CA GLY A 308 26.61 17.69 -8.19
C GLY A 308 27.21 16.29 -8.35
N GLU A 309 26.84 15.32 -7.51
CA GLU A 309 27.24 13.93 -7.65
C GLU A 309 26.32 13.17 -8.61
N TYR A 310 24.99 13.32 -8.43
CA TYR A 310 23.95 12.55 -9.12
C TYR A 310 22.82 13.44 -9.63
N GLN A 311 22.07 12.92 -10.59
CA GLN A 311 20.77 13.47 -10.95
C GLN A 311 19.74 12.94 -9.94
N TYR A 312 19.12 13.83 -9.16
CA TYR A 312 18.16 13.45 -8.13
C TYR A 312 16.71 13.71 -8.56
N TRP A 313 15.85 12.72 -8.33
CA TRP A 313 14.41 12.88 -8.49
C TRP A 313 13.66 12.14 -7.37
N SER A 314 12.55 12.73 -6.89
CA SER A 314 11.61 12.10 -5.94
C SER A 314 10.17 12.35 -6.37
N LEU A 315 9.24 11.54 -5.84
CA LEU A 315 7.81 11.81 -5.98
C LEU A 315 7.38 13.05 -5.22
#